data_b43aa00dc58a37d3e05044d23051322b
#
_entry.id   b43aa00dc58a37d3e05044d23051322b
#
_cell.length_a   1.000
_cell.length_b   1.000
_cell.length_c   1.000
_cell.angle_alpha   90.00
_cell.angle_beta   90.00
_cell.angle_gamma   90.00
#
_symmetry.space_group_name_H-M   'P 1'
#
loop_
_entity.id
_entity.type
_entity.pdbx_description
1 polymer ?
#
loop_
_entity_poly.entity_id
_entity_poly.type
_entity_poly.pdbx_seq_one_letter_code
_entity_poly.pdbx_strand_id
1 'polypeptide(L)'
;LYVRDNFFGKYPELKNLVASYTDSDIWKLNRGGHDPHKVYAAYHKAINTKDRPTVILAKTIKGYGMGKSGESINTTHQQKKLGAEDLLYYRDRFDVPLTNEQVKNIEYFRPDENSEEIKYLKKRRLALGGYIPERSSFSKPIKTPSNDIFDFMKKSTGEKEMSTTMALVRMLTNLLRDKNVAPRLVPIIPDEARTFGMEGFFQKIGIYAHEGQKYEPEDSAQLSSYKEEKSGQVLEEGINEAGSMASWIAAGTSYSNHDIEMIPIYLFYSMFGFQRTGDFAWAAGDSQTRGFLIGATAGRTTLAGEGLQHQDGHSHLLASTIPNCVSYDPTFHYELATIFKEGLRRMHEKHENIFYYITTMNENYSHPEMPKDCEEGILKGMYKIKDFSKNKKNKIQLLGSGTILREMMEAAEILQNEYQVDSEVW
;
A
#
# COMPACT_ATOMS: atom_id res chain seq x y z
N LEU A 1 27.30 -32.63 28.93
CA LEU A 1 27.98 -31.84 29.94
C LEU A 1 28.10 -30.36 29.55
N TYR A 2 28.78 -30.01 28.44
CA TYR A 2 28.97 -28.60 28.03
C TYR A 2 27.68 -27.77 27.96
N VAL A 3 26.63 -28.29 27.34
CA VAL A 3 25.34 -27.60 27.21
C VAL A 3 24.67 -27.44 28.58
N ARG A 4 24.76 -28.46 29.43
CA ARG A 4 24.23 -28.42 30.80
C ARG A 4 24.85 -27.28 31.59
N ASP A 5 26.20 -27.18 31.54
CA ASP A 5 26.92 -26.24 32.37
C ASP A 5 26.97 -24.82 31.79
N ASN A 6 27.16 -24.72 30.47
CA ASN A 6 27.43 -23.44 29.83
C ASN A 6 26.17 -22.78 29.20
N PHE A 7 25.08 -23.52 29.04
CA PHE A 7 23.79 -22.95 28.59
C PHE A 7 22.77 -22.95 29.74
N PHE A 8 22.34 -24.12 30.21
CA PHE A 8 21.35 -24.21 31.29
C PHE A 8 21.92 -23.72 32.63
N GLY A 9 23.20 -24.01 32.90
CA GLY A 9 23.86 -23.65 34.16
C GLY A 9 24.07 -22.14 34.39
N LYS A 10 23.88 -21.32 33.36
CA LYS A 10 23.99 -19.86 33.50
C LYS A 10 22.89 -19.24 34.35
N TYR A 11 21.72 -19.89 34.42
CA TYR A 11 20.57 -19.39 35.16
C TYR A 11 20.05 -20.46 36.10
N PRO A 12 19.89 -20.18 37.41
CA PRO A 12 19.43 -21.16 38.39
C PRO A 12 18.13 -21.85 38.01
N GLU A 13 17.17 -21.12 37.44
CA GLU A 13 15.87 -21.64 37.04
C GLU A 13 16.00 -22.67 35.91
N LEU A 14 16.84 -22.40 34.91
CA LEU A 14 17.09 -23.31 33.81
C LEU A 14 17.87 -24.54 34.25
N LYS A 15 18.83 -24.36 35.17
CA LYS A 15 19.58 -25.47 35.79
C LYS A 15 18.63 -26.41 36.53
N ASN A 16 17.73 -25.88 37.33
CA ASN A 16 16.71 -26.64 38.05
C ASN A 16 15.73 -27.34 37.08
N LEU A 17 15.32 -26.70 35.99
CA LEU A 17 14.45 -27.27 34.98
C LEU A 17 15.01 -28.57 34.38
N VAL A 18 16.31 -28.64 34.15
CA VAL A 18 16.98 -29.81 33.55
C VAL A 18 17.69 -30.71 34.58
N ALA A 19 17.49 -30.50 35.89
CA ALA A 19 18.19 -31.24 36.94
C ALA A 19 17.96 -32.74 36.85
N SER A 20 16.76 -33.18 36.47
CA SER A 20 16.40 -34.61 36.30
C SER A 20 16.75 -35.17 34.94
N TYR A 21 17.19 -34.37 33.97
CA TYR A 21 17.49 -34.81 32.61
C TYR A 21 18.86 -35.49 32.55
N THR A 22 18.95 -36.60 31.81
CA THR A 22 20.26 -37.15 31.44
C THR A 22 20.91 -36.31 30.34
N ASP A 23 22.20 -36.52 30.09
CA ASP A 23 22.87 -35.84 28.96
C ASP A 23 22.28 -36.22 27.60
N SER A 24 21.78 -37.45 27.52
CA SER A 24 21.02 -37.90 26.33
C SER A 24 19.70 -37.16 26.16
N ASP A 25 18.99 -36.85 27.24
CA ASP A 25 17.73 -36.10 27.17
C ASP A 25 18.02 -34.66 26.74
N ILE A 26 19.06 -34.04 27.28
CA ILE A 26 19.49 -32.69 26.86
C ILE A 26 19.91 -32.68 25.40
N TRP A 27 20.59 -33.70 24.91
CA TRP A 27 21.00 -33.84 23.52
C TRP A 27 19.79 -33.99 22.58
N LYS A 28 18.73 -34.66 23.00
CA LYS A 28 17.48 -34.84 22.25
C LYS A 28 16.56 -33.62 22.27
N LEU A 29 16.81 -32.63 23.12
CA LEU A 29 16.02 -31.41 23.14
C LEU A 29 16.11 -30.73 21.79
N ASN A 30 14.97 -30.50 21.16
CA ASN A 30 14.85 -29.71 19.95
C ASN A 30 14.24 -28.33 20.26
N ARG A 31 14.42 -27.39 19.35
CA ARG A 31 13.89 -26.04 19.51
C ARG A 31 12.39 -25.93 19.20
N GLY A 32 11.75 -27.02 18.79
CA GLY A 32 10.31 -27.13 18.65
C GLY A 32 9.70 -26.46 17.42
N GLY A 33 10.48 -25.88 16.53
CA GLY A 33 9.93 -25.22 15.33
C GLY A 33 9.20 -26.15 14.36
N HIS A 34 9.46 -27.46 14.46
CA HIS A 34 8.77 -28.52 13.72
C HIS A 34 7.95 -29.46 14.63
N ASP A 35 7.87 -29.17 15.92
CA ASP A 35 7.07 -29.92 16.86
C ASP A 35 5.64 -29.37 16.87
N PRO A 36 4.63 -30.11 16.37
CA PRO A 36 3.27 -29.60 16.24
C PRO A 36 2.65 -29.20 17.59
N HIS A 37 2.98 -29.90 18.68
CA HIS A 37 2.46 -29.59 20.01
C HIS A 37 3.04 -28.28 20.53
N LYS A 38 4.34 -28.06 20.36
CA LYS A 38 5.01 -26.82 20.78
C LYS A 38 4.57 -25.63 19.95
N VAL A 39 4.45 -25.81 18.63
CA VAL A 39 3.92 -24.79 17.71
C VAL A 39 2.49 -24.44 18.09
N TYR A 40 1.62 -25.42 18.28
CA TYR A 40 0.25 -25.17 18.72
C TYR A 40 0.20 -24.44 20.07
N ALA A 41 0.96 -24.88 21.06
CA ALA A 41 0.98 -24.24 22.38
C ALA A 41 1.45 -22.80 22.32
N ALA A 42 2.47 -22.48 21.49
CA ALA A 42 2.95 -21.13 21.28
C ALA A 42 1.88 -20.23 20.68
N TYR A 43 1.22 -20.67 19.59
CA TYR A 43 0.12 -19.93 18.97
C TYR A 43 -1.08 -19.79 19.90
N HIS A 44 -1.45 -20.84 20.62
CA HIS A 44 -2.54 -20.80 21.59
C HIS A 44 -2.28 -19.74 22.68
N LYS A 45 -1.03 -19.68 23.19
CA LYS A 45 -0.64 -18.65 24.16
C LYS A 45 -0.69 -17.25 23.53
N ALA A 46 -0.19 -17.09 22.32
CA ALA A 46 -0.16 -15.81 21.63
C ALA A 46 -1.57 -15.21 21.45
N ILE A 47 -2.51 -15.99 20.91
CA ILE A 47 -3.88 -15.48 20.66
C ILE A 47 -4.68 -15.19 21.93
N ASN A 48 -4.28 -15.75 23.08
CA ASN A 48 -4.90 -15.48 24.38
C ASN A 48 -4.19 -14.37 25.17
N THR A 49 -3.09 -13.83 24.67
CA THR A 49 -2.40 -12.67 25.25
C THR A 49 -2.97 -11.41 24.62
N LYS A 50 -3.60 -10.54 25.45
CA LYS A 50 -4.36 -9.38 24.94
C LYS A 50 -3.75 -8.02 25.24
N ASP A 51 -2.79 -7.98 26.14
CA ASP A 51 -2.22 -6.73 26.67
C ASP A 51 -0.91 -6.31 25.97
N ARG A 52 -0.42 -7.15 25.07
CA ARG A 52 0.85 -6.91 24.36
C ARG A 52 0.94 -7.73 23.07
N PRO A 53 1.73 -7.29 22.08
CA PRO A 53 2.04 -8.08 20.91
C PRO A 53 2.91 -9.31 21.29
N THR A 54 2.78 -10.38 20.52
CA THR A 54 3.55 -11.62 20.69
C THR A 54 4.31 -11.94 19.42
N VAL A 55 5.63 -12.15 19.55
CA VAL A 55 6.49 -12.62 18.46
C VAL A 55 6.91 -14.06 18.76
N ILE A 56 6.67 -14.96 17.80
CA ILE A 56 7.06 -16.37 17.89
C ILE A 56 8.26 -16.61 16.97
N LEU A 57 9.41 -16.94 17.59
CA LEU A 57 10.63 -17.29 16.86
C LEU A 57 10.69 -18.80 16.66
N ALA A 58 10.34 -19.26 15.45
CA ALA A 58 10.36 -20.68 15.11
C ALA A 58 11.67 -21.07 14.43
N LYS A 59 12.48 -21.90 15.07
CA LYS A 59 13.68 -22.48 14.47
C LYS A 59 13.30 -23.70 13.64
N THR A 60 13.41 -23.57 12.34
CA THR A 60 13.07 -24.63 11.35
C THR A 60 14.29 -25.03 10.52
N ILE A 61 14.17 -26.12 9.79
CA ILE A 61 15.16 -26.58 8.81
C ILE A 61 14.52 -26.56 7.42
N LYS A 62 15.29 -26.12 6.44
CA LYS A 62 14.86 -26.15 5.04
C LYS A 62 14.68 -27.59 4.57
N GLY A 63 13.58 -27.87 3.87
CA GLY A 63 13.28 -29.21 3.37
C GLY A 63 12.87 -30.21 4.46
N TYR A 64 12.34 -29.74 5.59
CA TYR A 64 11.86 -30.63 6.65
C TYR A 64 10.89 -31.70 6.09
N GLY A 65 11.16 -32.97 6.42
CA GLY A 65 10.40 -34.11 5.94
C GLY A 65 10.94 -34.75 4.66
N MET A 66 11.80 -34.08 3.90
CA MET A 66 12.34 -34.62 2.64
C MET A 66 13.49 -35.64 2.86
N GLY A 67 13.88 -35.88 4.09
CA GLY A 67 14.93 -36.84 4.42
C GLY A 67 16.24 -36.56 3.68
N LYS A 68 16.87 -37.62 3.16
CA LYS A 68 18.17 -37.54 2.47
C LYS A 68 18.13 -36.70 1.20
N SER A 69 16.95 -36.57 0.57
CA SER A 69 16.79 -35.88 -0.71
C SER A 69 16.74 -34.37 -0.60
N GLY A 70 16.52 -33.81 0.61
CA GLY A 70 16.34 -32.37 0.72
C GLY A 70 16.51 -31.77 2.10
N GLU A 71 16.45 -32.55 3.18
CA GLU A 71 16.46 -31.99 4.54
C GLU A 71 17.84 -31.42 4.90
N SER A 72 17.90 -30.14 5.21
CA SER A 72 19.14 -29.40 5.56
C SER A 72 20.16 -29.31 4.44
N ILE A 73 19.76 -29.48 3.18
CA ILE A 73 20.67 -29.47 2.03
C ILE A 73 20.46 -28.17 1.22
N ASN A 74 21.55 -27.56 0.75
CA ASN A 74 21.48 -26.32 -0.02
C ASN A 74 20.74 -26.47 -1.36
N THR A 75 20.83 -27.63 -1.99
CA THR A 75 20.15 -27.94 -3.25
C THR A 75 18.64 -28.06 -3.14
N THR A 76 18.07 -28.11 -1.95
CA THR A 76 16.62 -28.22 -1.71
C THR A 76 15.82 -27.13 -2.43
N HIS A 77 16.38 -25.94 -2.56
CA HIS A 77 15.71 -24.85 -3.28
C HIS A 77 15.45 -25.15 -4.76
N GLN A 78 16.29 -26.00 -5.35
CA GLN A 78 16.20 -26.40 -6.76
C GLN A 78 15.43 -27.71 -6.95
N GLN A 79 15.06 -28.39 -5.86
CA GLN A 79 14.37 -29.66 -5.92
C GLN A 79 12.94 -29.48 -6.43
N LYS A 80 12.68 -29.97 -7.64
CA LYS A 80 11.38 -29.86 -8.31
C LYS A 80 10.52 -31.11 -8.23
N LYS A 81 11.14 -32.28 -8.00
CA LYS A 81 10.46 -33.56 -7.95
C LYS A 81 11.11 -34.43 -6.88
N LEU A 82 10.31 -35.19 -6.14
CA LEU A 82 10.75 -36.25 -5.26
C LEU A 82 10.63 -37.58 -5.97
N GLY A 83 11.58 -38.49 -5.74
CA GLY A 83 11.51 -39.84 -6.21
C GLY A 83 10.48 -40.71 -5.42
N ALA A 84 10.15 -41.88 -5.93
CA ALA A 84 9.19 -42.76 -5.24
C ALA A 84 9.66 -43.15 -3.84
N GLU A 85 10.96 -43.38 -3.63
CA GLU A 85 11.52 -43.68 -2.31
C GLU A 85 11.40 -42.53 -1.33
N ASP A 86 11.59 -41.29 -1.80
CA ASP A 86 11.46 -40.08 -0.98
C ASP A 86 10.00 -39.90 -0.54
N LEU A 87 9.06 -40.14 -1.44
CA LEU A 87 7.64 -40.05 -1.15
C LEU A 87 7.19 -41.15 -0.14
N LEU A 88 7.71 -42.36 -0.25
CA LEU A 88 7.48 -43.44 0.72
C LEU A 88 8.06 -43.04 2.08
N TYR A 89 9.28 -42.49 2.12
CA TYR A 89 9.89 -42.01 3.35
C TYR A 89 9.05 -40.90 3.99
N TYR A 90 8.57 -39.94 3.20
CA TYR A 90 7.70 -38.86 3.68
C TYR A 90 6.40 -39.39 4.28
N ARG A 91 5.72 -40.32 3.56
CA ARG A 91 4.52 -41.01 4.03
C ARG A 91 4.74 -41.67 5.38
N ASP A 92 5.81 -42.48 5.49
CA ASP A 92 6.11 -43.26 6.69
C ASP A 92 6.48 -42.35 7.88
N ARG A 93 7.22 -41.27 7.62
CA ARG A 93 7.60 -40.30 8.66
C ARG A 93 6.42 -39.55 9.25
N PHE A 94 5.41 -39.28 8.46
CA PHE A 94 4.23 -38.50 8.87
C PHE A 94 2.96 -39.35 9.01
N ASP A 95 3.09 -40.64 9.01
CA ASP A 95 1.99 -41.61 9.17
C ASP A 95 0.80 -41.32 8.22
N VAL A 96 1.10 -40.94 6.97
CA VAL A 96 0.06 -40.67 5.97
C VAL A 96 -0.54 -42.01 5.53
N PRO A 97 -1.87 -42.25 5.69
CA PRO A 97 -2.48 -43.54 5.47
C PRO A 97 -2.72 -43.86 3.98
N LEU A 98 -1.64 -43.94 3.21
CA LEU A 98 -1.63 -44.33 1.80
C LEU A 98 -0.84 -45.62 1.59
N THR A 99 -1.30 -46.48 0.69
CA THR A 99 -0.56 -47.69 0.27
C THR A 99 0.65 -47.33 -0.57
N ASN A 100 1.60 -48.26 -0.71
CA ASN A 100 2.78 -48.04 -1.56
C ASN A 100 2.40 -47.71 -3.01
N GLU A 101 1.34 -48.32 -3.52
CA GLU A 101 0.86 -48.09 -4.88
C GLU A 101 0.27 -46.69 -5.05
N GLN A 102 -0.56 -46.25 -4.10
CA GLN A 102 -1.13 -44.90 -4.09
C GLN A 102 -0.05 -43.85 -4.01
N VAL A 103 0.98 -44.04 -3.18
CA VAL A 103 2.12 -43.12 -3.11
C VAL A 103 2.89 -43.03 -4.44
N LYS A 104 3.13 -44.19 -5.08
CA LYS A 104 3.81 -44.26 -6.39
C LYS A 104 2.98 -43.58 -7.49
N ASN A 105 1.66 -43.67 -7.41
CA ASN A 105 0.73 -43.03 -8.33
C ASN A 105 0.47 -41.52 -7.99
N ILE A 106 1.09 -41.02 -6.92
CA ILE A 106 0.92 -39.63 -6.45
C ILE A 106 -0.56 -39.34 -6.17
N GLU A 107 -1.27 -40.23 -5.53
CA GLU A 107 -2.65 -40.04 -5.13
C GLU A 107 -2.72 -39.09 -3.94
N TYR A 108 -3.72 -38.19 -3.95
CA TYR A 108 -3.96 -37.26 -2.84
C TYR A 108 -4.64 -37.96 -1.68
N PHE A 109 -4.07 -37.84 -0.49
CA PHE A 109 -4.75 -38.25 0.74
C PHE A 109 -5.87 -37.25 1.07
N ARG A 110 -7.07 -37.76 1.23
CA ARG A 110 -8.21 -36.99 1.73
C ARG A 110 -8.73 -37.68 3.00
N PRO A 111 -8.65 -37.01 4.16
CA PRO A 111 -9.20 -37.54 5.41
C PRO A 111 -10.70 -37.81 5.31
N ASP A 112 -11.20 -38.79 6.05
CA ASP A 112 -12.63 -39.05 6.16
C ASP A 112 -13.33 -37.83 6.79
N GLU A 113 -14.48 -37.45 6.23
CA GLU A 113 -15.28 -36.32 6.70
C GLU A 113 -15.74 -36.47 8.17
N ASN A 114 -15.82 -37.69 8.67
CA ASN A 114 -16.21 -38.01 10.04
C ASN A 114 -15.00 -38.25 10.97
N SER A 115 -13.78 -38.11 10.46
CA SER A 115 -12.58 -38.22 11.32
C SER A 115 -12.56 -37.14 12.38
N GLU A 116 -11.88 -37.38 13.49
CA GLU A 116 -11.80 -36.44 14.59
C GLU A 116 -11.03 -35.15 14.18
N GLU A 117 -10.05 -35.29 13.29
CA GLU A 117 -9.29 -34.17 12.74
C GLU A 117 -10.19 -33.25 11.93
N ILE A 118 -11.03 -33.79 11.05
CA ILE A 118 -11.95 -32.98 10.23
C ILE A 118 -13.06 -32.39 11.09
N LYS A 119 -13.62 -33.09 12.04
CA LYS A 119 -14.57 -32.54 13.00
C LYS A 119 -13.97 -31.37 13.78
N TYR A 120 -12.74 -31.54 14.28
CA TYR A 120 -12.03 -30.47 14.99
C TYR A 120 -11.81 -29.25 14.08
N LEU A 121 -11.29 -29.46 12.87
CA LEU A 121 -11.08 -28.40 11.89
C LEU A 121 -12.37 -27.63 11.61
N LYS A 122 -13.46 -28.34 11.29
CA LYS A 122 -14.76 -27.71 11.02
C LYS A 122 -15.29 -26.93 12.22
N LYS A 123 -15.20 -27.50 13.42
CA LYS A 123 -15.61 -26.80 14.66
C LYS A 123 -14.83 -25.50 14.86
N ARG A 124 -13.51 -25.53 14.66
CA ARG A 124 -12.67 -24.33 14.77
C ARG A 124 -13.00 -23.28 13.71
N ARG A 125 -13.19 -23.70 12.47
CA ARG A 125 -13.57 -22.79 11.38
C ARG A 125 -14.92 -22.13 11.60
N LEU A 126 -15.91 -22.89 12.05
CA LEU A 126 -17.22 -22.34 12.39
C LEU A 126 -17.16 -21.32 13.54
N ALA A 127 -16.35 -21.59 14.56
CA ALA A 127 -16.14 -20.64 15.66
C ALA A 127 -15.45 -19.33 15.23
N LEU A 128 -14.74 -19.34 14.10
CA LEU A 128 -14.10 -18.16 13.48
C LEU A 128 -14.98 -17.49 12.40
N GLY A 129 -16.26 -17.83 12.33
CA GLY A 129 -17.20 -17.24 11.35
C GLY A 129 -17.35 -18.06 10.05
N GLY A 130 -16.82 -19.27 10.00
CA GLY A 130 -16.93 -20.16 8.84
C GLY A 130 -15.62 -20.31 8.06
N TYR A 131 -15.73 -20.77 6.84
CA TYR A 131 -14.59 -20.91 5.95
C TYR A 131 -14.02 -19.54 5.55
N ILE A 132 -12.80 -19.52 5.03
CA ILE A 132 -12.24 -18.28 4.46
C ILE A 132 -13.25 -17.73 3.45
N PRO A 133 -13.66 -16.46 3.60
CA PRO A 133 -14.65 -15.88 2.71
C PRO A 133 -14.19 -16.05 1.25
N GLU A 134 -15.13 -16.37 0.38
CA GLU A 134 -14.87 -16.36 -1.05
C GLU A 134 -14.47 -14.94 -1.44
N ARG A 135 -13.30 -14.78 -2.04
CA ARG A 135 -12.85 -13.46 -2.49
C ARG A 135 -13.69 -13.04 -3.67
N SER A 136 -14.28 -11.87 -3.55
CA SER A 136 -15.04 -11.24 -4.61
C SER A 136 -14.22 -10.12 -5.24
N SER A 137 -14.36 -9.91 -6.54
CA SER A 137 -13.87 -8.70 -7.21
C SER A 137 -14.92 -7.59 -7.25
N PHE A 138 -16.11 -7.85 -6.71
CA PHE A 138 -17.26 -6.96 -6.76
C PHE A 138 -17.78 -6.64 -5.37
N SER A 139 -17.94 -5.36 -5.11
CA SER A 139 -18.69 -4.81 -4.00
C SER A 139 -19.79 -3.90 -4.58
N LYS A 140 -20.57 -3.25 -3.72
CA LYS A 140 -21.53 -2.26 -4.19
C LYS A 140 -20.78 -1.05 -4.77
N PRO A 141 -20.95 -0.70 -6.07
CA PRO A 141 -20.28 0.44 -6.67
C PRO A 141 -20.57 1.76 -5.94
N ILE A 142 -19.55 2.60 -5.84
CA ILE A 142 -19.72 3.98 -5.38
C ILE A 142 -19.93 4.86 -6.60
N LYS A 143 -21.07 5.52 -6.66
CA LYS A 143 -21.36 6.45 -7.76
C LYS A 143 -20.36 7.61 -7.73
N THR A 144 -19.79 7.92 -8.87
CA THR A 144 -18.89 9.07 -9.03
C THR A 144 -19.60 10.36 -8.62
N PRO A 145 -18.97 11.24 -7.83
CA PRO A 145 -19.54 12.52 -7.44
C PRO A 145 -19.89 13.39 -8.65
N SER A 146 -20.89 14.24 -8.45
CA SER A 146 -21.33 15.19 -9.48
C SER A 146 -20.25 16.24 -9.80
N ASN A 147 -20.39 16.89 -10.95
CA ASN A 147 -19.40 17.87 -11.44
C ASN A 147 -19.22 19.06 -10.51
N ASP A 148 -20.27 19.50 -9.82
CA ASP A 148 -20.23 20.66 -8.92
C ASP A 148 -19.17 20.56 -7.82
N ILE A 149 -18.81 19.33 -7.42
CA ILE A 149 -17.71 19.07 -6.47
C ILE A 149 -16.35 19.50 -7.06
N PHE A 150 -16.18 19.39 -8.38
CA PHE A 150 -14.92 19.61 -9.08
C PHE A 150 -14.89 20.95 -9.87
N ASP A 151 -16.02 21.55 -10.18
CA ASP A 151 -16.13 22.68 -11.11
C ASP A 151 -15.38 23.95 -10.63
N PHE A 152 -15.15 24.10 -9.32
CA PHE A 152 -14.35 25.20 -8.83
C PHE A 152 -12.89 25.13 -9.30
N MET A 153 -12.39 23.95 -9.61
CA MET A 153 -11.04 23.73 -10.12
C MET A 153 -10.92 23.92 -11.64
N LYS A 154 -12.03 24.09 -12.34
CA LYS A 154 -12.03 24.40 -13.78
C LYS A 154 -11.86 25.91 -14.05
N LYS A 155 -12.09 26.74 -13.04
CA LYS A 155 -12.02 28.21 -13.14
C LYS A 155 -10.60 28.68 -12.84
N SER A 156 -10.19 29.79 -13.49
CA SER A 156 -8.93 30.44 -13.15
C SER A 156 -8.88 30.85 -11.69
N THR A 157 -7.70 30.78 -11.08
CA THR A 157 -7.46 31.34 -9.74
C THR A 157 -7.22 32.86 -9.76
N GLY A 158 -7.15 33.49 -10.95
CA GLY A 158 -6.76 34.89 -11.11
C GLY A 158 -5.35 35.14 -10.55
N GLU A 159 -5.20 36.18 -9.75
CA GLU A 159 -3.94 36.48 -9.09
C GLU A 159 -3.63 35.64 -7.85
N LYS A 160 -4.60 34.80 -7.41
CA LYS A 160 -4.41 33.96 -6.25
C LYS A 160 -3.57 32.75 -6.59
N GLU A 161 -2.40 32.68 -6.03
CA GLU A 161 -1.51 31.53 -6.16
C GLU A 161 -1.93 30.39 -5.25
N MET A 162 -1.73 29.16 -5.72
CA MET A 162 -2.03 27.92 -5.00
C MET A 162 -1.14 26.79 -5.53
N SER A 163 -0.71 25.90 -4.68
CA SER A 163 -0.01 24.68 -5.08
C SER A 163 -1.01 23.59 -5.51
N THR A 164 -0.56 22.63 -6.32
CA THR A 164 -1.38 21.46 -6.66
C THR A 164 -1.64 20.57 -5.44
N THR A 165 -0.72 20.52 -4.47
CA THR A 165 -0.98 19.86 -3.17
C THR A 165 -2.15 20.52 -2.43
N MET A 166 -2.18 21.86 -2.36
CA MET A 166 -3.30 22.57 -1.75
C MET A 166 -4.59 22.43 -2.56
N ALA A 167 -4.49 22.35 -3.88
CA ALA A 167 -5.64 22.06 -4.74
C ALA A 167 -6.24 20.68 -4.45
N LEU A 168 -5.39 19.66 -4.26
CA LEU A 168 -5.81 18.32 -3.82
C LEU A 168 -6.56 18.39 -2.49
N VAL A 169 -5.98 19.05 -1.49
CA VAL A 169 -6.59 19.18 -0.15
C VAL A 169 -7.97 19.84 -0.22
N ARG A 170 -8.11 20.87 -1.04
CA ARG A 170 -9.41 21.53 -1.25
C ARG A 170 -10.41 20.61 -1.95
N MET A 171 -9.95 19.88 -2.96
CA MET A 171 -10.78 18.89 -3.66
C MET A 171 -11.27 17.81 -2.70
N LEU A 172 -10.38 17.22 -1.91
CA LEU A 172 -10.72 16.23 -0.90
C LEU A 172 -11.70 16.78 0.15
N THR A 173 -11.48 18.04 0.57
CA THR A 173 -12.42 18.74 1.47
C THR A 173 -13.82 18.87 0.87
N ASN A 174 -13.92 19.13 -0.44
CA ASN A 174 -15.22 19.17 -1.11
C ASN A 174 -15.85 17.79 -1.25
N LEU A 175 -15.05 16.75 -1.49
CA LEU A 175 -15.52 15.35 -1.53
C LEU A 175 -16.17 14.91 -0.21
N LEU A 176 -15.79 15.48 0.92
CA LEU A 176 -16.46 15.23 2.20
C LEU A 176 -17.94 15.70 2.24
N ARG A 177 -18.40 16.44 1.23
CA ARG A 177 -19.83 16.81 1.09
C ARG A 177 -20.65 15.74 0.37
N ASP A 178 -20.01 14.84 -0.36
CA ASP A 178 -20.68 13.73 -1.04
C ASP A 178 -21.00 12.61 -0.05
N LYS A 179 -22.28 12.30 0.14
CA LYS A 179 -22.75 11.32 1.12
C LYS A 179 -22.30 9.87 0.82
N ASN A 180 -21.97 9.56 -0.43
CA ASN A 180 -21.54 8.23 -0.82
C ASN A 180 -20.02 8.07 -0.68
N VAL A 181 -19.27 9.12 -1.00
CA VAL A 181 -17.80 9.13 -0.99
C VAL A 181 -17.23 9.46 0.39
N ALA A 182 -17.78 10.46 1.09
CA ALA A 182 -17.23 10.94 2.37
C ALA A 182 -16.98 9.82 3.40
N PRO A 183 -17.93 8.89 3.67
CA PRO A 183 -17.71 7.83 4.65
C PRO A 183 -16.76 6.72 4.17
N ARG A 184 -16.26 6.80 2.94
CA ARG A 184 -15.37 5.82 2.30
C ARG A 184 -13.95 6.35 2.10
N LEU A 185 -13.73 7.65 2.26
CA LEU A 185 -12.41 8.26 2.16
C LEU A 185 -11.52 7.84 3.33
N VAL A 186 -10.34 7.34 3.01
CA VAL A 186 -9.31 6.95 3.98
C VAL A 186 -8.01 7.66 3.63
N PRO A 187 -7.82 8.91 4.08
CA PRO A 187 -6.53 9.57 3.95
C PRO A 187 -5.50 8.87 4.83
N ILE A 188 -4.35 8.53 4.25
CA ILE A 188 -3.24 7.88 4.93
C ILE A 188 -2.05 8.81 4.84
N ILE A 189 -1.49 9.18 5.98
CA ILE A 189 -0.46 10.19 6.09
C ILE A 189 0.65 9.65 6.98
N PRO A 190 1.94 9.83 6.65
CA PRO A 190 3.01 9.37 7.51
C PRO A 190 3.03 10.13 8.84
N ASP A 191 3.21 11.38 8.94
CA ASP A 191 3.24 12.20 10.17
C ASP A 191 3.27 13.69 9.82
N GLU A 192 3.10 13.99 8.56
CA GLU A 192 3.43 15.30 8.00
C GLU A 192 2.20 15.99 7.39
N ALA A 193 1.05 15.77 8.03
CA ALA A 193 -0.22 16.34 7.58
C ALA A 193 -0.16 17.84 7.37
N ARG A 194 0.60 18.57 8.19
CA ARG A 194 0.80 20.02 8.06
C ARG A 194 1.61 20.40 6.82
N THR A 195 2.66 19.65 6.51
CA THR A 195 3.46 19.85 5.30
C THR A 195 2.62 19.76 4.03
N PHE A 196 1.62 18.90 4.06
CA PHE A 196 0.65 18.74 2.97
C PHE A 196 -0.58 19.65 3.10
N GLY A 197 -0.67 20.48 4.15
CA GLY A 197 -1.82 21.38 4.41
C GLY A 197 -3.09 20.64 4.80
N MET A 198 -2.97 19.43 5.36
CA MET A 198 -4.09 18.55 5.70
C MET A 198 -4.56 18.63 7.16
N GLU A 199 -3.98 19.50 7.98
CA GLU A 199 -4.37 19.65 9.39
C GLU A 199 -5.87 19.93 9.59
N GLY A 200 -6.51 20.56 8.62
CA GLY A 200 -7.95 20.79 8.63
C GLY A 200 -8.81 19.49 8.58
N PHE A 201 -8.23 18.35 8.21
CA PHE A 201 -8.92 17.06 8.23
C PHE A 201 -9.05 16.50 9.65
N PHE A 202 -8.11 16.79 10.53
CA PHE A 202 -8.18 16.36 11.92
C PHE A 202 -9.47 16.80 12.62
N GLN A 203 -9.88 18.03 12.36
CA GLN A 203 -11.13 18.54 12.93
C GLN A 203 -12.38 18.00 12.23
N LYS A 204 -12.30 17.73 10.92
CA LYS A 204 -13.47 17.36 10.11
C LYS A 204 -13.82 15.88 10.20
N ILE A 205 -12.84 15.01 10.14
CA ILE A 205 -13.01 13.55 10.07
C ILE A 205 -12.18 12.79 11.09
N GLY A 206 -11.38 13.48 11.91
CA GLY A 206 -10.58 12.91 13.00
C GLY A 206 -9.45 11.98 12.56
N ILE A 207 -8.48 11.82 13.44
CA ILE A 207 -7.44 10.80 13.31
C ILE A 207 -7.97 9.51 13.96
N TYR A 208 -7.84 8.39 13.28
CA TYR A 208 -8.26 7.12 13.85
C TYR A 208 -7.35 6.68 14.99
N ALA A 209 -7.95 6.42 16.14
CA ALA A 209 -7.29 5.79 17.27
C ALA A 209 -8.22 4.75 17.90
N HIS A 210 -7.77 3.49 17.96
CA HIS A 210 -8.58 2.36 18.42
C HIS A 210 -9.20 2.56 19.80
N GLU A 211 -8.49 3.24 20.69
CA GLU A 211 -8.95 3.51 22.05
C GLU A 211 -9.40 4.98 22.27
N GLY A 212 -9.32 5.81 21.25
CA GLY A 212 -9.48 7.26 21.33
C GLY A 212 -8.23 7.94 21.92
N GLN A 213 -8.25 9.25 22.01
CA GLN A 213 -7.14 10.05 22.54
C GLN A 213 -7.03 9.90 24.06
N LYS A 214 -5.88 9.44 24.54
CA LYS A 214 -5.60 9.18 25.96
C LYS A 214 -4.64 10.17 26.59
N TYR A 215 -4.20 11.16 25.85
CA TYR A 215 -3.24 12.17 26.29
C TYR A 215 -3.66 13.54 25.77
N GLU A 216 -3.15 14.57 26.39
CA GLU A 216 -3.23 15.93 25.88
C GLU A 216 -1.92 16.26 25.13
N PRO A 217 -1.95 16.68 23.85
CA PRO A 217 -0.74 17.08 23.16
C PRO A 217 -0.04 18.24 23.88
N GLU A 218 1.29 18.20 24.00
CA GLU A 218 2.07 19.24 24.69
C GLU A 218 1.87 20.63 24.06
N ASP A 219 1.63 20.67 22.75
CA ASP A 219 1.36 21.87 22.00
C ASP A 219 -0.14 22.12 21.72
N SER A 220 -1.01 21.55 22.53
CA SER A 220 -2.48 21.67 22.39
C SER A 220 -2.97 23.12 22.29
N ALA A 221 -2.31 24.05 22.97
CA ALA A 221 -2.59 25.48 22.87
C ALA A 221 -2.26 26.10 21.49
N GLN A 222 -1.35 25.47 20.73
CA GLN A 222 -0.95 25.88 19.37
C GLN A 222 -1.64 25.05 18.28
N LEU A 223 -2.01 23.81 18.60
CA LEU A 223 -2.65 22.82 17.75
C LEU A 223 -4.16 22.79 18.01
N SER A 224 -4.87 23.81 17.61
CA SER A 224 -6.32 23.93 17.86
C SER A 224 -7.18 22.82 17.24
N SER A 225 -6.61 21.85 16.52
CA SER A 225 -7.39 20.89 15.72
C SER A 225 -6.95 19.43 15.81
N TYR A 226 -5.91 19.09 16.59
CA TYR A 226 -5.47 17.70 16.71
C TYR A 226 -6.48 16.89 17.53
N LYS A 227 -7.07 15.86 16.91
CA LYS A 227 -8.10 15.05 17.54
C LYS A 227 -8.01 13.61 17.10
N GLU A 228 -7.73 12.72 18.04
CA GLU A 228 -7.78 11.28 17.86
C GLU A 228 -9.09 10.71 18.36
N GLU A 229 -9.77 9.89 17.56
CA GLU A 229 -11.04 9.29 17.93
C GLU A 229 -11.27 7.94 17.26
N LYS A 230 -12.11 7.10 17.88
CA LYS A 230 -12.46 5.76 17.38
C LYS A 230 -13.16 5.80 16.02
N SER A 231 -13.86 6.87 15.73
CA SER A 231 -14.55 7.11 14.46
C SER A 231 -13.72 7.89 13.45
N GLY A 232 -12.46 8.20 13.76
CA GLY A 232 -11.56 8.91 12.87
C GLY A 232 -11.33 8.18 11.56
N GLN A 233 -11.13 8.92 10.48
CA GLN A 233 -10.90 8.37 9.14
C GLN A 233 -9.46 8.59 8.64
N VAL A 234 -8.72 9.53 9.21
CA VAL A 234 -7.31 9.74 8.87
C VAL A 234 -6.47 8.68 9.57
N LEU A 235 -5.69 7.93 8.82
CA LEU A 235 -4.67 7.03 9.35
C LEU A 235 -3.33 7.77 9.39
N GLU A 236 -2.88 8.09 10.58
CA GLU A 236 -1.57 8.71 10.81
C GLU A 236 -0.61 7.62 11.29
N GLU A 237 0.17 7.09 10.35
CA GLU A 237 0.96 5.85 10.51
C GLU A 237 2.36 6.10 11.07
N GLY A 238 2.74 7.38 11.30
CA GLY A 238 4.11 7.78 11.57
C GLY A 238 4.97 7.73 10.29
N ILE A 239 6.25 8.10 10.42
CA ILE A 239 7.21 8.08 9.29
C ILE A 239 7.61 6.61 9.02
N ASN A 240 6.68 5.87 8.43
CA ASN A 240 6.80 4.46 8.10
C ASN A 240 6.06 4.17 6.79
N GLU A 241 6.72 4.37 5.67
CA GLU A 241 6.15 4.19 4.35
C GLU A 241 5.66 2.74 4.12
N ALA A 242 6.34 1.75 4.69
CA ALA A 242 5.93 0.35 4.57
C ALA A 242 4.60 0.08 5.30
N GLY A 243 4.43 0.61 6.52
CA GLY A 243 3.18 0.52 7.28
C GLY A 243 2.04 1.24 6.58
N SER A 244 2.29 2.48 6.14
CA SER A 244 1.32 3.27 5.38
C SER A 244 0.85 2.56 4.10
N MET A 245 1.79 1.96 3.36
CA MET A 245 1.47 1.22 2.14
C MET A 245 0.70 -0.06 2.43
N ALA A 246 1.01 -0.76 3.53
CA ALA A 246 0.24 -1.93 3.97
C ALA A 246 -1.20 -1.55 4.32
N SER A 247 -1.42 -0.46 5.05
CA SER A 247 -2.75 0.08 5.36
C SER A 247 -3.51 0.51 4.10
N TRP A 248 -2.81 1.12 3.13
CA TRP A 248 -3.39 1.48 1.84
C TRP A 248 -3.85 0.25 1.05
N ILE A 249 -3.04 -0.82 1.00
CA ILE A 249 -3.42 -2.09 0.37
C ILE A 249 -4.62 -2.71 1.08
N ALA A 250 -4.60 -2.74 2.41
CA ALA A 250 -5.70 -3.31 3.20
C ALA A 250 -7.03 -2.58 2.94
N ALA A 251 -7.03 -1.24 2.93
CA ALA A 251 -8.20 -0.45 2.60
C ALA A 251 -8.62 -0.63 1.13
N GLY A 252 -7.67 -0.60 0.19
CA GLY A 252 -7.94 -0.74 -1.24
C GLY A 252 -8.39 -2.12 -1.70
N THR A 253 -8.23 -3.16 -0.85
CA THR A 253 -8.72 -4.53 -1.09
C THR A 253 -9.91 -4.91 -0.20
N SER A 254 -10.42 -3.98 0.61
CA SER A 254 -11.53 -4.23 1.53
C SER A 254 -12.81 -4.67 0.81
N TYR A 255 -13.01 -4.24 -0.43
CA TYR A 255 -14.12 -4.69 -1.26
C TYR A 255 -14.15 -6.21 -1.45
N SER A 256 -12.97 -6.84 -1.54
CA SER A 256 -12.84 -8.29 -1.75
C SER A 256 -12.93 -9.10 -0.46
N ASN A 257 -12.49 -8.53 0.66
CA ASN A 257 -12.41 -9.22 1.94
C ASN A 257 -13.61 -8.96 2.86
N HIS A 258 -14.28 -7.81 2.68
CA HIS A 258 -15.33 -7.34 3.59
C HIS A 258 -16.57 -6.81 2.88
N ASP A 259 -16.66 -6.90 1.55
CA ASP A 259 -17.72 -6.33 0.71
C ASP A 259 -17.93 -4.81 0.93
N ILE A 260 -16.87 -4.13 1.36
CA ILE A 260 -16.88 -2.70 1.64
C ILE A 260 -15.90 -1.99 0.73
N GLU A 261 -16.41 -1.19 -0.21
CA GLU A 261 -15.57 -0.32 -1.03
C GLU A 261 -15.02 0.81 -0.17
N MET A 262 -13.69 0.96 -0.10
CA MET A 262 -12.99 2.10 0.50
C MET A 262 -12.16 2.82 -0.55
N ILE A 263 -11.91 4.10 -0.32
CA ILE A 263 -11.15 4.99 -1.21
C ILE A 263 -9.90 5.46 -0.46
N PRO A 264 -8.85 4.63 -0.40
CA PRO A 264 -7.63 5.03 0.27
C PRO A 264 -6.83 6.01 -0.58
N ILE A 265 -6.33 7.04 0.08
CA ILE A 265 -5.50 8.10 -0.52
C ILE A 265 -4.25 8.22 0.35
N TYR A 266 -3.15 7.69 -0.13
CA TYR A 266 -1.88 7.74 0.59
C TYR A 266 -1.00 8.84 0.04
N LEU A 267 -0.67 9.80 0.90
CA LEU A 267 0.25 10.90 0.58
C LEU A 267 1.64 10.60 1.13
N PHE A 268 2.64 10.79 0.30
CA PHE A 268 4.05 10.61 0.66
C PHE A 268 4.93 11.56 -0.14
N TYR A 269 6.16 11.75 0.27
CA TYR A 269 7.15 12.43 -0.55
C TYR A 269 7.47 11.62 -1.80
N SER A 270 7.25 12.18 -2.98
CA SER A 270 7.37 11.46 -4.27
C SER A 270 8.72 10.78 -4.45
N MET A 271 9.79 11.42 -3.96
CA MET A 271 11.15 10.88 -3.99
C MET A 271 11.28 9.55 -3.24
N PHE A 272 10.57 9.37 -2.13
CA PHE A 272 10.76 8.22 -1.25
C PHE A 272 9.78 7.08 -1.50
N GLY A 273 8.58 7.34 -2.03
CA GLY A 273 7.51 6.38 -2.14
C GLY A 273 7.93 5.06 -2.79
N PHE A 274 8.07 5.04 -4.10
CA PHE A 274 8.43 3.82 -4.83
C PHE A 274 9.83 3.28 -4.49
N GLN A 275 10.76 4.11 -4.10
CA GLN A 275 12.08 3.65 -3.65
C GLN A 275 12.01 2.80 -2.39
N ARG A 276 11.11 3.13 -1.47
CA ARG A 276 10.98 2.44 -0.19
C ARG A 276 9.90 1.36 -0.20
N THR A 277 8.90 1.48 -1.07
CA THR A 277 7.71 0.61 -1.09
C THR A 277 7.41 -0.01 -2.45
N GLY A 278 8.40 -0.10 -3.35
CA GLY A 278 8.20 -0.67 -4.69
C GLY A 278 7.62 -2.07 -4.68
N ASP A 279 8.12 -2.96 -3.83
CA ASP A 279 7.60 -4.33 -3.67
C ASP A 279 6.13 -4.33 -3.22
N PHE A 280 5.75 -3.42 -2.33
CA PHE A 280 4.35 -3.27 -1.92
C PHE A 280 3.47 -2.75 -3.05
N ALA A 281 4.00 -1.87 -3.90
CA ALA A 281 3.26 -1.37 -5.06
C ALA A 281 3.00 -2.49 -6.10
N TRP A 282 3.98 -3.38 -6.30
CA TRP A 282 3.78 -4.59 -7.08
C TRP A 282 2.76 -5.53 -6.46
N ALA A 283 2.87 -5.79 -5.14
CA ALA A 283 1.91 -6.61 -4.41
C ALA A 283 0.49 -6.00 -4.46
N ALA A 284 0.38 -4.68 -4.43
CA ALA A 284 -0.88 -3.97 -4.60
C ALA A 284 -1.49 -4.22 -5.98
N GLY A 285 -0.66 -4.18 -7.03
CA GLY A 285 -1.07 -4.52 -8.38
C GLY A 285 -1.61 -5.94 -8.49
N ASP A 286 -0.88 -6.91 -7.97
CA ASP A 286 -1.27 -8.33 -7.95
C ASP A 286 -2.55 -8.56 -7.12
N SER A 287 -2.71 -7.83 -6.02
CA SER A 287 -3.88 -7.92 -5.15
C SER A 287 -5.10 -7.15 -5.68
N GLN A 288 -5.00 -6.50 -6.84
CA GLN A 288 -6.05 -5.67 -7.43
C GLN A 288 -6.49 -4.54 -6.49
N THR A 289 -5.55 -3.93 -5.80
CA THR A 289 -5.82 -2.81 -4.91
C THR A 289 -6.35 -1.61 -5.68
N ARG A 290 -7.38 -0.94 -5.15
CA ARG A 290 -7.96 0.28 -5.71
C ARG A 290 -7.70 1.45 -4.79
N GLY A 291 -7.18 2.55 -5.32
CA GLY A 291 -6.90 3.74 -4.53
C GLY A 291 -5.91 4.68 -5.21
N PHE A 292 -5.59 5.75 -4.51
CA PHE A 292 -4.69 6.78 -4.99
C PHE A 292 -3.40 6.79 -4.17
N LEU A 293 -2.28 6.78 -4.86
CA LEU A 293 -0.96 7.12 -4.34
C LEU A 293 -0.63 8.53 -4.77
N ILE A 294 -0.33 9.41 -3.85
CA ILE A 294 -0.04 10.82 -4.12
C ILE A 294 1.41 11.09 -3.77
N GLY A 295 2.23 11.29 -4.78
CA GLY A 295 3.61 11.74 -4.64
C GLY A 295 3.65 13.24 -4.45
N ALA A 296 3.61 13.70 -3.21
CA ALA A 296 3.66 15.13 -2.89
C ALA A 296 5.09 15.66 -2.95
N THR A 297 5.23 16.98 -2.99
CA THR A 297 6.53 17.69 -3.11
C THR A 297 7.36 17.24 -4.32
N ALA A 298 6.70 16.97 -5.45
CA ALA A 298 7.32 16.41 -6.65
C ALA A 298 8.15 17.41 -7.49
N GLY A 299 8.26 18.65 -7.07
CA GLY A 299 9.01 19.66 -7.79
C GLY A 299 10.52 19.37 -7.82
N ARG A 300 11.14 19.43 -9.00
CA ARG A 300 12.58 19.22 -9.16
C ARG A 300 13.38 20.49 -8.90
N THR A 301 12.97 21.58 -9.52
CA THR A 301 13.69 22.85 -9.54
C THR A 301 13.15 23.86 -8.53
N THR A 302 11.98 23.60 -7.96
CA THR A 302 11.22 24.50 -7.10
C THR A 302 11.24 24.12 -5.62
N LEU A 303 12.01 23.06 -5.27
CA LEU A 303 12.19 22.62 -3.88
C LEU A 303 13.34 23.37 -3.20
N ALA A 304 13.21 24.69 -3.10
CA ALA A 304 14.19 25.50 -2.40
C ALA A 304 14.05 25.31 -0.87
N GLY A 305 15.11 24.85 -0.22
CA GLY A 305 15.16 24.66 1.24
C GLY A 305 14.89 23.23 1.73
N GLU A 306 14.32 22.36 0.90
CA GLU A 306 14.06 20.96 1.28
C GLU A 306 15.24 20.01 1.01
N GLY A 307 16.24 20.48 0.31
CA GLY A 307 17.46 19.75 0.01
C GLY A 307 17.33 18.75 -1.15
N LEU A 308 18.48 18.29 -1.63
CA LEU A 308 18.61 17.41 -2.79
C LEU A 308 17.86 16.07 -2.65
N GLN A 309 17.73 15.56 -1.42
CA GLN A 309 17.07 14.28 -1.17
C GLN A 309 15.56 14.29 -1.48
N HIS A 310 14.92 15.46 -1.64
CA HIS A 310 13.50 15.56 -2.00
C HIS A 310 13.26 15.77 -3.50
N GLN A 311 14.32 15.98 -4.29
CA GLN A 311 14.19 16.23 -5.73
C GLN A 311 13.86 14.94 -6.48
N ASP A 312 12.61 14.79 -6.86
CA ASP A 312 12.12 13.65 -7.62
C ASP A 312 12.27 13.83 -9.13
N GLY A 313 12.79 12.84 -9.79
CA GLY A 313 12.91 12.81 -11.25
C GLY A 313 12.67 11.45 -11.85
N HIS A 314 12.25 10.47 -11.05
CA HIS A 314 12.25 9.07 -11.45
C HIS A 314 11.03 8.27 -10.94
N SER A 315 10.20 8.84 -10.06
CA SER A 315 9.07 8.10 -9.48
C SER A 315 8.09 7.59 -10.54
N HIS A 316 7.82 8.39 -11.59
CA HIS A 316 6.99 7.95 -12.71
C HIS A 316 7.60 6.81 -13.53
N LEU A 317 8.93 6.76 -13.65
CA LEU A 317 9.62 5.62 -14.29
C LEU A 317 9.41 4.34 -13.50
N LEU A 318 9.49 4.42 -12.17
CA LEU A 318 9.22 3.28 -11.30
C LEU A 318 7.74 2.88 -11.36
N ALA A 319 6.82 3.83 -11.30
CA ALA A 319 5.38 3.58 -11.42
C ALA A 319 5.02 2.90 -12.76
N SER A 320 5.63 3.32 -13.87
CA SER A 320 5.37 2.77 -15.21
C SER A 320 5.77 1.30 -15.37
N THR A 321 6.56 0.74 -14.47
CA THR A 321 6.90 -0.68 -14.48
C THR A 321 5.76 -1.57 -14.00
N ILE A 322 4.76 -1.02 -13.31
CA ILE A 322 3.64 -1.76 -12.74
C ILE A 322 2.45 -1.70 -13.72
N PRO A 323 2.02 -2.83 -14.30
CA PRO A 323 1.11 -2.83 -15.45
C PRO A 323 -0.25 -2.18 -15.23
N ASN A 324 -0.78 -2.20 -14.01
CA ASN A 324 -2.08 -1.62 -13.64
C ASN A 324 -1.96 -0.33 -12.80
N CYS A 325 -0.78 0.27 -12.74
CA CYS A 325 -0.59 1.60 -12.18
C CYS A 325 -0.77 2.67 -13.27
N VAL A 326 -1.77 3.52 -13.11
CA VAL A 326 -2.04 4.65 -14.00
C VAL A 326 -1.40 5.89 -13.39
N SER A 327 -0.39 6.47 -14.05
CA SER A 327 0.39 7.55 -13.47
C SER A 327 0.25 8.87 -14.24
N TYR A 328 0.16 9.99 -13.48
CA TYR A 328 0.01 11.34 -14.01
C TYR A 328 0.86 12.35 -13.25
N ASP A 329 1.35 13.34 -13.98
CA ASP A 329 2.13 14.47 -13.45
C ASP A 329 1.45 15.82 -13.81
N PRO A 330 0.30 16.15 -13.18
CA PRO A 330 -0.46 17.35 -13.52
C PRO A 330 0.25 18.63 -13.08
N THR A 331 0.17 19.66 -13.92
CA THR A 331 0.64 21.02 -13.60
C THR A 331 -0.48 21.85 -13.00
N PHE A 332 -1.68 21.77 -13.56
CA PHE A 332 -2.79 22.64 -13.17
C PHE A 332 -3.87 21.87 -12.39
N HIS A 333 -4.56 22.62 -11.54
CA HIS A 333 -5.60 22.07 -10.66
C HIS A 333 -6.75 21.41 -11.44
N TYR A 334 -7.11 21.92 -12.63
CA TYR A 334 -8.18 21.32 -13.45
C TYR A 334 -7.76 19.95 -14.01
N GLU A 335 -6.48 19.76 -14.32
CA GLU A 335 -5.94 18.46 -14.70
C GLU A 335 -6.08 17.46 -13.55
N LEU A 336 -5.62 17.87 -12.36
CA LEU A 336 -5.74 17.07 -11.15
C LEU A 336 -7.20 16.68 -10.87
N ALA A 337 -8.14 17.60 -10.98
CA ALA A 337 -9.56 17.35 -10.77
C ALA A 337 -10.14 16.35 -11.80
N THR A 338 -9.78 16.53 -13.08
CA THR A 338 -10.21 15.64 -14.15
C THR A 338 -9.68 14.22 -13.97
N ILE A 339 -8.39 14.09 -13.66
CA ILE A 339 -7.71 12.81 -13.42
C ILE A 339 -8.30 12.10 -12.20
N PHE A 340 -8.43 12.83 -11.09
CA PHE A 340 -8.94 12.25 -9.83
C PHE A 340 -10.40 11.77 -9.97
N LYS A 341 -11.24 12.58 -10.60
CA LYS A 341 -12.65 12.21 -10.87
C LYS A 341 -12.75 10.95 -11.72
N GLU A 342 -11.95 10.86 -12.78
CA GLU A 342 -11.91 9.68 -13.64
C GLU A 342 -11.38 8.46 -12.88
N GLY A 343 -10.39 8.64 -12.00
CA GLY A 343 -9.88 7.60 -11.12
C GLY A 343 -10.99 7.03 -10.21
N LEU A 344 -11.78 7.90 -9.58
CA LEU A 344 -12.94 7.48 -8.81
C LEU A 344 -13.93 6.66 -9.65
N ARG A 345 -14.22 7.15 -10.86
CA ARG A 345 -15.14 6.47 -11.77
C ARG A 345 -14.62 5.08 -12.19
N ARG A 346 -13.38 4.99 -12.60
CA ARG A 346 -12.79 3.73 -13.08
C ARG A 346 -12.63 2.70 -11.97
N MET A 347 -12.09 3.09 -10.82
CA MET A 347 -11.82 2.17 -9.72
C MET A 347 -13.07 1.79 -8.92
N HIS A 348 -13.90 2.76 -8.56
CA HIS A 348 -14.95 2.57 -7.55
C HIS A 348 -16.37 2.51 -8.11
N GLU A 349 -16.59 2.98 -9.34
CA GLU A 349 -17.88 2.83 -10.03
C GLU A 349 -17.84 1.71 -11.07
N LYS A 350 -16.74 1.61 -11.85
CA LYS A 350 -16.57 0.60 -12.90
C LYS A 350 -15.81 -0.65 -12.46
N HIS A 351 -15.18 -0.60 -11.29
CA HIS A 351 -14.40 -1.70 -10.72
C HIS A 351 -13.25 -2.19 -11.60
N GLU A 352 -12.61 -1.28 -12.34
CA GLU A 352 -11.43 -1.62 -13.11
C GLU A 352 -10.28 -2.01 -12.18
N ASN A 353 -9.47 -3.00 -12.60
CA ASN A 353 -8.29 -3.44 -11.88
C ASN A 353 -7.12 -2.50 -12.14
N ILE A 354 -7.16 -1.34 -11.55
CA ILE A 354 -6.13 -0.30 -11.62
C ILE A 354 -6.03 0.46 -10.30
N PHE A 355 -4.89 1.11 -10.10
CA PHE A 355 -4.72 2.15 -9.09
C PHE A 355 -4.00 3.34 -9.70
N TYR A 356 -4.10 4.50 -9.05
CA TYR A 356 -3.53 5.74 -9.57
C TYR A 356 -2.30 6.16 -8.78
N TYR A 357 -1.29 6.66 -9.51
CA TYR A 357 -0.20 7.44 -8.96
C TYR A 357 -0.23 8.84 -9.55
N ILE A 358 -0.34 9.86 -8.70
CA ILE A 358 -0.42 11.27 -9.12
C ILE A 358 0.61 12.06 -8.34
N THR A 359 1.44 12.83 -9.04
CA THR A 359 2.36 13.74 -8.37
C THR A 359 1.71 15.11 -8.12
N THR A 360 2.08 15.75 -7.02
CA THR A 360 1.65 17.11 -6.67
C THR A 360 2.84 17.93 -6.17
N MET A 361 2.75 19.25 -6.31
CA MET A 361 3.82 20.19 -5.98
C MET A 361 3.40 21.14 -4.86
N ASN A 362 4.37 21.62 -4.08
CA ASN A 362 4.14 22.60 -3.01
C ASN A 362 4.37 24.05 -3.45
N GLU A 363 5.00 24.28 -4.59
CA GLU A 363 5.14 25.63 -5.13
C GLU A 363 3.78 26.23 -5.45
N ASN A 364 3.59 27.50 -5.04
CA ASN A 364 2.38 28.24 -5.33
C ASN A 364 2.53 29.02 -6.66
N TYR A 365 1.51 28.94 -7.50
CA TYR A 365 1.39 29.69 -8.75
C TYR A 365 -0.07 29.85 -9.16
N SER A 366 -0.33 30.74 -10.10
CA SER A 366 -1.66 30.98 -10.65
C SER A 366 -2.06 29.84 -11.60
N HIS A 367 -3.30 29.42 -11.50
CA HIS A 367 -3.85 28.38 -12.37
C HIS A 367 -4.79 29.02 -13.42
N PRO A 368 -4.60 28.75 -14.70
CA PRO A 368 -5.49 29.23 -15.75
C PRO A 368 -6.85 28.55 -15.69
N GLU A 369 -7.82 29.13 -16.41
CA GLU A 369 -9.08 28.45 -16.68
C GLU A 369 -8.85 27.22 -17.57
N MET A 370 -9.61 26.17 -17.32
CA MET A 370 -9.55 24.93 -18.09
C MET A 370 -9.87 25.20 -19.57
N PRO A 371 -8.99 24.84 -20.51
CA PRO A 371 -9.29 24.96 -21.92
C PRO A 371 -10.53 24.13 -22.32
N LYS A 372 -11.27 24.61 -23.33
CA LYS A 372 -12.41 23.86 -23.84
C LYS A 372 -11.96 22.53 -24.48
N ASP A 373 -12.76 21.50 -24.31
CA ASP A 373 -12.60 20.19 -24.96
C ASP A 373 -11.26 19.49 -24.69
N CYS A 374 -10.57 19.83 -23.59
CA CYS A 374 -9.27 19.22 -23.24
C CYS A 374 -9.39 18.00 -22.31
N GLU A 375 -10.57 17.68 -21.77
CA GLU A 375 -10.74 16.59 -20.79
C GLU A 375 -10.22 15.24 -21.33
N GLU A 376 -10.57 14.89 -22.57
CA GLU A 376 -10.10 13.63 -23.18
C GLU A 376 -8.57 13.62 -23.35
N GLY A 377 -7.98 14.74 -23.74
CA GLY A 377 -6.54 14.86 -23.89
C GLY A 377 -5.80 14.76 -22.54
N ILE A 378 -6.34 15.38 -21.49
CA ILE A 378 -5.80 15.22 -20.11
C ILE A 378 -5.80 13.75 -19.72
N LEU A 379 -6.90 13.04 -19.92
CA LEU A 379 -7.01 11.61 -19.55
C LEU A 379 -6.14 10.69 -20.41
N LYS A 380 -5.84 11.10 -21.65
CA LYS A 380 -4.86 10.42 -22.51
C LYS A 380 -3.40 10.77 -22.19
N GLY A 381 -3.17 11.74 -21.28
CA GLY A 381 -1.86 12.15 -20.82
C GLY A 381 -1.17 13.21 -21.67
N MET A 382 -1.81 13.74 -22.70
CA MET A 382 -1.27 14.83 -23.52
C MET A 382 -2.37 15.63 -24.22
N TYR A 383 -2.31 16.94 -24.14
CA TYR A 383 -3.19 17.87 -24.85
C TYR A 383 -2.46 19.19 -25.14
N LYS A 384 -2.94 19.93 -26.13
CA LYS A 384 -2.39 21.26 -26.43
C LYS A 384 -2.92 22.29 -25.44
N ILE A 385 -2.02 22.89 -24.67
CA ILE A 385 -2.35 23.91 -23.69
C ILE A 385 -2.45 25.27 -24.31
N LYS A 386 -1.46 25.63 -25.14
CA LYS A 386 -1.38 26.96 -25.75
C LYS A 386 -0.71 26.91 -27.12
N ASP A 387 -1.20 27.76 -28.02
CA ASP A 387 -0.63 27.95 -29.34
C ASP A 387 -0.08 29.39 -29.45
N PHE A 388 1.24 29.50 -29.57
CA PHE A 388 1.95 30.79 -29.72
C PHE A 388 2.26 31.12 -31.19
N SER A 389 1.56 30.45 -32.13
CA SER A 389 1.84 30.63 -33.55
C SER A 389 1.28 31.94 -34.09
N LYS A 390 2.16 32.78 -34.66
CA LYS A 390 1.81 33.95 -35.46
C LYS A 390 2.06 33.68 -36.96
N ASN A 391 3.02 32.82 -37.27
CA ASN A 391 3.41 32.52 -38.64
C ASN A 391 3.72 31.03 -38.79
N LYS A 392 3.08 30.37 -39.71
CA LYS A 392 3.12 28.87 -39.79
C LYS A 392 4.39 28.26 -40.39
N LYS A 393 5.40 29.08 -40.75
CA LYS A 393 6.59 28.57 -41.47
C LYS A 393 7.62 27.84 -40.62
N ASN A 394 7.88 28.31 -39.40
CA ASN A 394 8.85 27.69 -38.50
C ASN A 394 8.15 27.44 -37.16
N LYS A 395 7.68 26.21 -36.95
CA LYS A 395 6.91 25.85 -35.76
C LYS A 395 7.56 24.69 -35.04
N ILE A 396 7.73 24.82 -33.71
CA ILE A 396 8.20 23.74 -32.85
C ILE A 396 7.12 23.32 -31.86
N GLN A 397 7.22 22.10 -31.38
CA GLN A 397 6.38 21.59 -30.31
C GLN A 397 7.22 21.50 -29.03
N LEU A 398 6.72 22.09 -27.97
CA LEU A 398 7.30 22.03 -26.63
C LEU A 398 6.44 21.13 -25.76
N LEU A 399 7.07 20.16 -25.11
CA LEU A 399 6.41 19.19 -24.26
C LEU A 399 6.85 19.39 -22.82
N GLY A 400 5.89 19.40 -21.90
CA GLY A 400 6.17 19.52 -20.47
C GLY A 400 5.08 18.92 -19.61
N SER A 401 5.44 18.52 -18.41
CA SER A 401 4.50 18.11 -17.35
C SER A 401 4.97 18.62 -16.00
N GLY A 402 4.09 18.62 -15.01
CA GLY A 402 4.42 19.07 -13.67
C GLY A 402 5.09 20.45 -13.66
N THR A 403 6.18 20.61 -12.92
CA THR A 403 6.92 21.88 -12.82
C THR A 403 7.47 22.37 -14.16
N ILE A 404 7.86 21.45 -15.05
CA ILE A 404 8.54 21.78 -16.30
C ILE A 404 7.61 22.40 -17.33
N LEU A 405 6.30 22.14 -17.27
CA LEU A 405 5.36 22.74 -18.21
C LEU A 405 5.36 24.28 -18.14
N ARG A 406 5.47 24.84 -16.95
CA ARG A 406 5.53 26.31 -16.78
C ARG A 406 6.78 26.90 -17.42
N GLU A 407 7.92 26.22 -17.28
CA GLU A 407 9.18 26.59 -17.96
C GLU A 407 9.03 26.51 -19.50
N MET A 408 8.29 25.50 -19.99
CA MET A 408 8.01 25.40 -21.44
C MET A 408 7.12 26.53 -21.94
N MET A 409 6.17 27.01 -21.14
CA MET A 409 5.33 28.15 -21.50
C MET A 409 6.14 29.46 -21.57
N GLU A 410 7.02 29.68 -20.60
CA GLU A 410 7.94 30.84 -20.61
C GLU A 410 8.90 30.74 -21.81
N ALA A 411 9.49 29.57 -22.05
CA ALA A 411 10.35 29.36 -23.21
C ALA A 411 9.62 29.63 -24.54
N ALA A 412 8.34 29.30 -24.65
CA ALA A 412 7.53 29.61 -25.84
C ALA A 412 7.35 31.11 -26.05
N GLU A 413 7.18 31.88 -24.99
CA GLU A 413 7.08 33.35 -25.05
C GLU A 413 8.42 33.98 -25.47
N ILE A 414 9.52 33.54 -24.92
CA ILE A 414 10.86 33.95 -25.30
C ILE A 414 11.13 33.66 -26.79
N LEU A 415 10.88 32.43 -27.22
CA LEU A 415 11.07 32.02 -28.63
C LEU A 415 10.26 32.86 -29.58
N GLN A 416 9.03 33.18 -29.24
CA GLN A 416 8.19 34.04 -30.07
C GLN A 416 8.65 35.49 -30.10
N ASN A 417 8.97 36.09 -28.94
CA ASN A 417 9.24 37.52 -28.83
C ASN A 417 10.66 37.89 -29.26
N GLU A 418 11.65 37.04 -28.95
CA GLU A 418 13.05 37.36 -29.22
C GLU A 418 13.57 36.69 -30.49
N TYR A 419 13.10 35.47 -30.77
CA TYR A 419 13.65 34.64 -31.87
C TYR A 419 12.68 34.48 -33.05
N GLN A 420 11.44 34.99 -32.96
CA GLN A 420 10.42 34.87 -33.99
C GLN A 420 10.13 33.42 -34.43
N VAL A 421 10.23 32.52 -33.48
CA VAL A 421 9.92 31.07 -33.65
C VAL A 421 8.53 30.80 -33.06
N ASP A 422 7.65 30.30 -33.89
CA ASP A 422 6.33 29.87 -33.46
C ASP A 422 6.41 28.54 -32.69
N SER A 423 5.58 28.36 -31.67
CA SER A 423 5.54 27.15 -30.86
C SER A 423 4.14 26.74 -30.45
N GLU A 424 3.95 25.46 -30.26
CA GLU A 424 2.83 24.88 -29.56
C GLU A 424 3.30 24.23 -28.27
N VAL A 425 2.61 24.47 -27.16
CA VAL A 425 2.91 23.87 -25.86
C VAL A 425 1.90 22.77 -25.55
N TRP A 426 2.41 21.61 -25.27
CA TRP A 426 1.63 20.42 -24.98
C TRP A 426 1.95 19.88 -23.58
#